data_f2f40757869932599561d7d841534b45
#
_entry.id   f2f40757869932599561d7d841534b45
#
_cell.length_a   1.000
_cell.length_b   1.000
_cell.length_c   1.000
_cell.angle_alpha   90.00
_cell.angle_beta   90.00
_cell.angle_gamma   90.00
#
_symmetry.space_group_name_H-M   'P 1'
#
loop_
_entity.id
_entity.type
_entity.pdbx_description
1 polymer ?
#
loop_
_entity_poly.entity_id
_entity_poly.type
_entity_poly.pdbx_seq_one_letter_code
_entity_poly.pdbx_strand_id
1 'polypeptide(L)'
;MLSKKLRFISSAALIVLGLIVAIVVLTRHGQIQAASAAEKPTTTVKAQPAPVQPQELPPGTISLTAKAVTTAKFVAREHLSESSYMTVAEYVDAIAKANSGKTSFKKGEVILIPGIEPQPIVEKTRLFPKETEVRAIYLTGGTAGSAHGIDLVRRWRQAGGNAVVFDIKDSDGTINIKFDHPLARKITHYPITNLPKYVRFLHSLDLHVIARQALFRDDNIAQHHSELAVQSKSLHQPWRENGKLVWSDSSNKEVQDYNIALAKYVATSGVDEIQFDYVRFPAEGNQADAQFAFQKDPKMHRDDVIASFLDRAYSELHPMGVLVSIDVFGIMAWQRQVDLSHTGQDIAKMAKHCDVISPMIYPSHFFGMDGYTAPGDAPEHFISESMDRFEKVTASSGVVLRPWLQAFRWRTKTYSPEYILKQVGASKAHHGDGFLFWNAANDYSKPFIAMPTMMGNPKTYLYTPPAAVAQSTPGSAIPEKATQQQAGTPNRQ
;
A
#
# COMPACT_ATOMS: atom_id res chain seq x y z
N MET A 1 23.40 41.17 -27.43
CA MET A 1 24.79 41.58 -27.16
C MET A 1 25.44 40.55 -26.28
N LEU A 2 26.25 39.73 -26.95
CA LEU A 2 27.11 38.68 -26.38
C LEU A 2 28.35 39.30 -25.73
N SER A 3 28.88 38.51 -24.83
CA SER A 3 30.32 38.30 -24.60
C SER A 3 30.94 38.85 -23.35
N LYS A 4 31.77 37.95 -22.82
CA LYS A 4 32.93 38.12 -21.93
C LYS A 4 32.70 38.03 -20.41
N LYS A 5 32.92 36.81 -19.90
CA LYS A 5 33.90 36.54 -18.85
C LYS A 5 34.08 35.01 -18.64
N LEU A 6 34.95 34.46 -19.50
CA LEU A 6 35.64 33.20 -19.25
C LEU A 6 37.12 33.56 -19.10
N ARG A 7 37.80 32.96 -18.17
CA ARG A 7 39.25 32.93 -17.83
C ARG A 7 39.56 33.53 -16.49
N PHE A 8 39.76 32.60 -15.53
CA PHE A 8 40.89 32.58 -14.59
C PHE A 8 40.59 31.52 -13.52
N ILE A 9 40.97 30.29 -13.76
CA ILE A 9 41.37 29.29 -12.74
C ILE A 9 42.15 28.22 -13.50
N SER A 10 43.44 28.41 -13.57
CA SER A 10 44.43 27.38 -13.95
C SER A 10 45.73 27.85 -13.36
N SER A 11 46.29 27.14 -12.38
CA SER A 11 47.70 27.17 -11.96
C SER A 11 47.96 26.82 -10.49
N ALA A 12 47.12 26.02 -9.80
CA ALA A 12 47.43 25.60 -8.43
C ALA A 12 47.35 24.07 -8.18
N ALA A 13 47.06 23.27 -9.20
CA ALA A 13 46.84 21.81 -9.03
C ALA A 13 48.01 20.92 -9.51
N LEU A 14 49.13 21.48 -9.93
CA LEU A 14 50.24 20.72 -10.55
C LEU A 14 51.53 20.59 -9.68
N ILE A 15 51.55 21.07 -8.45
CA ILE A 15 52.74 21.00 -7.56
C ILE A 15 52.63 19.94 -6.47
N VAL A 16 51.47 19.34 -6.21
CA VAL A 16 51.28 18.35 -5.13
C VAL A 16 51.48 16.89 -5.59
N LEU A 17 51.46 16.61 -6.89
CA LEU A 17 51.64 15.25 -7.42
C LEU A 17 53.09 14.82 -7.65
N GLY A 18 54.07 15.71 -7.48
CA GLY A 18 55.52 15.43 -7.70
C GLY A 18 56.27 14.91 -6.47
N LEU A 19 55.74 14.97 -5.27
CA LEU A 19 56.44 14.65 -4.03
C LEU A 19 56.15 13.25 -3.44
N ILE A 20 55.20 12.50 -3.97
CA ILE A 20 54.81 11.18 -3.44
C ILE A 20 55.51 10.01 -4.17
N VAL A 21 56.08 10.25 -5.34
CA VAL A 21 56.75 9.18 -6.13
C VAL A 21 58.23 8.97 -5.73
N ALA A 22 58.86 9.88 -4.98
CA ALA A 22 60.27 9.82 -4.60
C ALA A 22 60.58 9.00 -3.34
N ILE A 23 59.59 8.55 -2.56
CA ILE A 23 59.82 7.87 -1.25
C ILE A 23 59.70 6.31 -1.36
N VAL A 24 59.23 5.75 -2.46
CA VAL A 24 59.03 4.29 -2.60
C VAL A 24 60.17 3.55 -3.29
N VAL A 25 61.21 4.24 -3.80
CA VAL A 25 62.32 3.61 -4.55
C VAL A 25 63.58 3.32 -3.72
N LEU A 26 63.66 3.75 -2.44
CA LEU A 26 64.89 3.66 -1.63
C LEU A 26 64.93 2.57 -0.54
N THR A 27 64.02 1.62 -0.48
CA THR A 27 64.02 0.54 0.54
C THR A 27 64.05 -0.89 -0.02
N ARG A 28 64.62 -1.11 -1.19
CA ARG A 28 64.91 -2.47 -1.70
C ARG A 28 66.32 -2.61 -2.24
N HIS A 29 67.30 -2.44 -1.41
CA HIS A 29 68.63 -2.97 -1.65
C HIS A 29 69.29 -3.33 -0.31
N GLY A 30 69.40 -4.61 -0.02
CA GLY A 30 70.15 -5.12 1.12
C GLY A 30 69.62 -6.48 1.57
N GLN A 31 70.09 -7.51 0.95
CA GLN A 31 70.59 -8.77 1.52
C GLN A 31 70.57 -9.91 0.50
N ILE A 32 71.72 -10.06 -0.16
CA ILE A 32 72.10 -11.33 -0.80
C ILE A 32 73.46 -11.69 -0.14
N GLN A 33 73.50 -12.79 0.61
CA GLN A 33 74.66 -13.68 0.71
C GLN A 33 74.27 -14.98 1.42
N ALA A 34 74.19 -16.01 0.66
CA ALA A 34 75.03 -17.22 0.67
C ALA A 34 74.67 -18.30 1.71
N ALA A 35 74.22 -19.41 1.25
CA ALA A 35 74.88 -20.71 1.61
C ALA A 35 74.44 -21.78 0.58
N SER A 36 75.40 -22.29 -0.14
CA SER A 36 75.37 -23.45 -0.97
C SER A 36 75.37 -24.73 -0.11
N ALA A 37 74.43 -25.66 -0.35
CA ALA A 37 74.61 -27.08 -0.04
C ALA A 37 73.77 -27.91 -1.02
N ALA A 38 74.41 -28.77 -1.71
CA ALA A 38 73.81 -29.64 -2.69
C ALA A 38 72.97 -30.77 -2.04
N GLU A 39 71.78 -30.99 -2.53
CA GLU A 39 71.05 -32.22 -2.30
C GLU A 39 70.40 -32.74 -3.60
N LYS A 40 70.36 -34.08 -3.74
CA LYS A 40 69.95 -34.86 -4.87
C LYS A 40 68.51 -34.69 -5.31
N PRO A 41 68.17 -34.99 -6.60
CA PRO A 41 66.79 -34.82 -7.08
C PRO A 41 65.84 -35.90 -6.52
N THR A 42 64.96 -35.50 -5.66
CA THR A 42 63.80 -36.31 -5.22
C THR A 42 62.68 -36.11 -6.22
N THR A 43 62.18 -37.18 -6.79
CA THR A 43 61.11 -37.24 -7.76
C THR A 43 59.81 -36.68 -7.06
N THR A 44 59.40 -35.47 -7.43
CA THR A 44 58.15 -34.84 -6.90
C THR A 44 56.98 -35.50 -7.61
N VAL A 45 56.26 -36.35 -6.89
CA VAL A 45 54.92 -36.80 -7.27
C VAL A 45 54.03 -35.54 -7.28
N LYS A 46 53.47 -35.18 -8.45
CA LYS A 46 52.44 -34.15 -8.57
C LYS A 46 51.28 -34.53 -7.67
N ALA A 47 51.12 -33.79 -6.56
CA ALA A 47 49.93 -33.85 -5.72
C ALA A 47 48.71 -33.51 -6.58
N GLN A 48 47.78 -34.43 -6.67
CA GLN A 48 46.47 -34.22 -7.27
C GLN A 48 45.77 -33.09 -6.47
N PRO A 49 45.23 -32.07 -7.13
CA PRO A 49 44.53 -31.00 -6.38
C PRO A 49 43.42 -31.63 -5.54
N ALA A 50 43.40 -31.31 -4.27
CA ALA A 50 42.34 -31.74 -3.36
C ALA A 50 40.98 -31.35 -3.97
N PRO A 51 39.95 -32.20 -3.83
CA PRO A 51 38.61 -31.87 -4.32
C PRO A 51 38.17 -30.57 -3.66
N VAL A 52 37.91 -29.56 -4.49
CA VAL A 52 37.34 -28.29 -4.05
C VAL A 52 36.00 -28.63 -3.43
N GLN A 53 35.90 -28.52 -2.10
CA GLN A 53 34.63 -28.66 -1.42
C GLN A 53 33.64 -27.61 -2.00
N PRO A 54 32.42 -27.99 -2.33
CA PRO A 54 31.42 -27.03 -2.79
C PRO A 54 31.32 -25.95 -1.74
N GLN A 55 31.66 -24.71 -2.08
CA GLN A 55 31.49 -23.56 -1.21
C GLN A 55 29.99 -23.37 -1.00
N GLU A 56 29.50 -23.61 0.21
CA GLU A 56 28.10 -23.39 0.52
C GLU A 56 27.74 -21.92 0.21
N LEU A 57 26.74 -21.76 -0.63
CA LEU A 57 26.23 -20.42 -0.98
C LEU A 57 25.51 -19.81 0.24
N PRO A 58 25.60 -18.50 0.43
CA PRO A 58 24.81 -17.82 1.47
C PRO A 58 23.31 -18.15 1.34
N PRO A 59 22.56 -18.27 2.44
CA PRO A 59 21.13 -18.54 2.40
C PRO A 59 20.39 -17.61 1.43
N GLY A 60 19.45 -18.16 0.65
CA GLY A 60 18.71 -17.41 -0.38
C GLY A 60 19.54 -17.01 -1.60
N THR A 61 20.73 -17.55 -1.78
CA THR A 61 21.53 -17.32 -2.99
C THR A 61 21.45 -18.55 -3.92
N ILE A 62 21.08 -18.34 -5.17
CA ILE A 62 21.13 -19.37 -6.20
C ILE A 62 22.25 -19.08 -7.20
N SER A 63 22.71 -20.11 -7.91
CA SER A 63 23.66 -19.96 -9.02
C SER A 63 22.97 -20.25 -10.34
N LEU A 64 23.19 -19.40 -11.34
CA LEU A 64 22.67 -19.54 -12.70
C LEU A 64 23.82 -19.51 -13.70
N THR A 65 23.89 -20.47 -14.62
CA THR A 65 24.83 -20.42 -15.74
C THR A 65 24.23 -19.59 -16.87
N ALA A 66 24.92 -18.54 -17.30
CA ALA A 66 24.48 -17.68 -18.39
C ALA A 66 24.41 -18.46 -19.72
N LYS A 67 23.21 -18.60 -20.29
CA LYS A 67 22.95 -19.27 -21.57
C LYS A 67 23.42 -18.46 -22.77
N ALA A 68 23.48 -17.14 -22.63
CA ALA A 68 23.95 -16.15 -23.60
C ALA A 68 24.63 -14.99 -22.86
N VAL A 69 25.17 -14.02 -23.59
CA VAL A 69 25.62 -12.75 -23.00
C VAL A 69 24.41 -12.08 -22.32
N THR A 70 24.54 -11.74 -21.04
CA THR A 70 23.45 -11.13 -20.25
C THR A 70 23.99 -10.09 -19.29
N THR A 71 23.09 -9.36 -18.63
CA THR A 71 23.43 -8.30 -17.66
C THR A 71 22.74 -8.53 -16.32
N ALA A 72 23.35 -8.01 -15.25
CA ALA A 72 22.71 -7.98 -13.92
C ALA A 72 21.32 -7.36 -13.95
N LYS A 73 21.10 -6.35 -14.81
CA LYS A 73 19.78 -5.70 -14.97
C LYS A 73 18.74 -6.64 -15.59
N PHE A 74 19.10 -7.46 -16.54
CA PHE A 74 18.22 -8.45 -17.14
C PHE A 74 17.86 -9.53 -16.10
N VAL A 75 18.88 -10.10 -15.44
CA VAL A 75 18.69 -11.10 -14.37
C VAL A 75 17.85 -10.55 -13.22
N ALA A 76 18.11 -9.32 -12.79
CA ALA A 76 17.32 -8.67 -11.75
C ALA A 76 15.83 -8.54 -12.13
N ARG A 77 15.53 -8.19 -13.40
CA ARG A 77 14.13 -8.09 -13.86
C ARG A 77 13.42 -9.45 -13.86
N GLU A 78 14.10 -10.50 -14.29
CA GLU A 78 13.51 -11.84 -14.34
C GLU A 78 13.21 -12.40 -12.96
N HIS A 79 14.08 -12.15 -11.98
CA HIS A 79 13.96 -12.72 -10.63
C HIS A 79 13.41 -11.74 -9.58
N LEU A 80 13.03 -10.51 -9.96
CA LEU A 80 12.58 -9.50 -8.98
C LEU A 80 11.38 -9.98 -8.17
N SER A 81 10.39 -10.62 -8.80
CA SER A 81 9.17 -11.08 -8.14
C SER A 81 9.40 -12.17 -7.10
N GLU A 82 10.50 -12.91 -7.22
CA GLU A 82 10.88 -14.05 -6.37
C GLU A 82 11.88 -13.65 -5.28
N SER A 83 12.39 -12.42 -5.33
CA SER A 83 13.46 -11.96 -4.44
C SER A 83 12.93 -11.08 -3.29
N SER A 84 13.76 -10.84 -2.28
CA SER A 84 13.50 -9.91 -1.20
C SER A 84 13.64 -8.41 -1.59
N TYR A 85 14.19 -8.12 -2.78
CA TYR A 85 14.42 -6.76 -3.26
C TYR A 85 13.15 -6.17 -3.89
N MET A 86 12.90 -4.89 -3.63
CA MET A 86 11.68 -4.23 -4.12
C MET A 86 11.86 -3.49 -5.44
N THR A 87 13.09 -3.10 -5.79
CA THR A 87 13.36 -2.38 -7.03
C THR A 87 14.45 -3.09 -7.86
N VAL A 88 14.35 -2.92 -9.19
CA VAL A 88 15.39 -3.44 -10.11
C VAL A 88 16.75 -2.83 -9.79
N ALA A 89 16.83 -1.57 -9.39
CA ALA A 89 18.08 -0.91 -9.07
C ALA A 89 18.77 -1.56 -7.86
N GLU A 90 18.04 -1.71 -6.74
CA GLU A 90 18.55 -2.40 -5.55
C GLU A 90 19.04 -3.82 -5.86
N TYR A 91 18.28 -4.53 -6.71
CA TYR A 91 18.64 -5.90 -7.04
C TYR A 91 19.86 -5.99 -7.97
N VAL A 92 20.02 -5.07 -8.91
CA VAL A 92 21.24 -4.95 -9.72
C VAL A 92 22.47 -4.76 -8.85
N ASP A 93 22.39 -3.87 -7.87
CA ASP A 93 23.50 -3.59 -6.95
C ASP A 93 23.83 -4.82 -6.09
N ALA A 94 22.82 -5.54 -5.62
CA ALA A 94 23.02 -6.79 -4.88
C ALA A 94 23.63 -7.90 -5.72
N ILE A 95 23.15 -8.10 -6.97
CA ILE A 95 23.75 -9.06 -7.92
C ILE A 95 25.19 -8.67 -8.23
N ALA A 96 25.47 -7.39 -8.51
CA ALA A 96 26.83 -6.94 -8.77
C ALA A 96 27.75 -7.22 -7.57
N LYS A 97 27.29 -6.91 -6.35
CA LYS A 97 28.04 -7.18 -5.11
C LYS A 97 28.34 -8.67 -4.93
N ALA A 98 27.36 -9.55 -5.16
CA ALA A 98 27.54 -11.00 -5.08
C ALA A 98 28.51 -11.55 -6.14
N ASN A 99 28.71 -10.82 -7.24
CA ASN A 99 29.58 -11.20 -8.36
C ASN A 99 30.83 -10.30 -8.47
N SER A 100 31.41 -9.85 -7.36
CA SER A 100 32.63 -9.06 -7.29
C SER A 100 32.60 -7.75 -8.11
N GLY A 101 31.43 -7.09 -8.13
CA GLY A 101 31.20 -5.84 -8.86
C GLY A 101 30.82 -6.01 -10.33
N LYS A 102 30.69 -7.24 -10.82
CA LYS A 102 30.42 -7.55 -12.22
C LYS A 102 28.94 -7.34 -12.55
N THR A 103 28.66 -6.60 -13.63
CA THR A 103 27.28 -6.29 -14.10
C THR A 103 26.96 -6.86 -15.48
N SER A 104 27.94 -7.49 -16.15
CA SER A 104 27.79 -8.13 -17.45
C SER A 104 28.47 -9.50 -17.44
N PHE A 105 27.82 -10.50 -18.03
CA PHE A 105 28.23 -11.91 -17.98
C PHE A 105 28.25 -12.49 -19.37
N LYS A 106 29.31 -13.27 -19.69
CA LYS A 106 29.46 -14.02 -20.95
C LYS A 106 28.69 -15.34 -20.87
N LYS A 107 28.39 -15.93 -22.03
CA LYS A 107 27.86 -17.28 -22.10
C LYS A 107 28.77 -18.27 -21.34
N GLY A 108 28.17 -19.11 -20.52
CA GLY A 108 28.87 -20.12 -19.70
C GLY A 108 29.36 -19.60 -18.34
N GLU A 109 29.31 -18.29 -18.06
CA GLU A 109 29.69 -17.78 -16.75
C GLU A 109 28.62 -18.09 -15.72
N VAL A 110 29.05 -18.37 -14.49
CA VAL A 110 28.14 -18.54 -13.34
C VAL A 110 27.82 -17.18 -12.74
N ILE A 111 26.53 -16.95 -12.49
CA ILE A 111 25.99 -15.73 -11.88
C ILE A 111 25.40 -16.11 -10.53
N LEU A 112 25.86 -15.48 -9.47
CA LEU A 112 25.26 -15.59 -8.15
C LEU A 112 24.10 -14.61 -8.03
N ILE A 113 22.92 -15.11 -7.67
CA ILE A 113 21.68 -14.35 -7.55
C ILE A 113 21.25 -14.39 -6.09
N PRO A 114 21.50 -13.32 -5.30
CA PRO A 114 21.20 -13.30 -3.87
C PRO A 114 19.73 -12.97 -3.60
N GLY A 115 19.29 -13.26 -2.37
CA GLY A 115 17.99 -12.80 -1.84
C GLY A 115 16.78 -13.46 -2.48
N ILE A 116 16.92 -14.65 -3.06
CA ILE A 116 15.77 -15.44 -3.52
C ILE A 116 15.02 -15.96 -2.30
N GLU A 117 13.74 -15.71 -2.27
CA GLU A 117 12.82 -16.13 -1.22
C GLU A 117 12.22 -17.51 -1.50
N PRO A 118 11.88 -18.31 -0.48
CA PRO A 118 11.10 -19.52 -0.66
C PRO A 118 9.78 -19.23 -1.37
N GLN A 119 9.39 -20.08 -2.31
CA GLN A 119 8.17 -19.91 -3.09
C GLN A 119 7.08 -20.92 -2.70
N PRO A 120 5.80 -20.51 -2.67
CA PRO A 120 5.31 -19.11 -2.82
C PRO A 120 5.68 -18.25 -1.60
N ILE A 121 5.87 -16.94 -1.84
CA ILE A 121 5.99 -15.98 -0.71
C ILE A 121 4.67 -15.95 0.02
N VAL A 122 4.70 -16.23 1.33
CA VAL A 122 3.52 -16.22 2.21
C VAL A 122 3.70 -15.12 3.25
N GLU A 123 2.73 -14.23 3.34
CA GLU A 123 2.67 -13.21 4.39
C GLU A 123 1.40 -13.40 5.21
N LYS A 124 1.42 -12.97 6.46
CA LYS A 124 0.29 -13.09 7.38
C LYS A 124 -0.23 -11.72 7.77
N THR A 125 -1.54 -11.61 7.86
CA THR A 125 -2.22 -10.47 8.46
C THR A 125 -1.72 -10.26 9.89
N ARG A 126 -1.41 -9.02 10.23
CA ARG A 126 -1.08 -8.63 11.59
C ARG A 126 -2.36 -8.19 12.28
N LEU A 127 -2.60 -8.76 13.48
CA LEU A 127 -3.76 -8.36 14.27
C LEU A 127 -3.52 -6.99 14.88
N PHE A 128 -4.24 -6.00 14.42
CA PHE A 128 -4.26 -4.66 14.99
C PHE A 128 -5.57 -4.40 15.72
N PRO A 129 -5.54 -3.85 16.94
CA PRO A 129 -6.74 -3.22 17.50
C PRO A 129 -7.20 -2.10 16.57
N LYS A 130 -8.50 -2.06 16.25
CA LYS A 130 -9.06 -1.04 15.34
C LYS A 130 -8.85 0.40 15.83
N GLU A 131 -8.70 0.58 17.15
CA GLU A 131 -8.40 1.85 17.81
C GLU A 131 -6.93 2.26 17.72
N THR A 132 -6.08 1.47 17.05
CA THR A 132 -4.69 1.88 16.81
C THR A 132 -4.66 3.09 15.89
N GLU A 133 -3.96 4.15 16.31
CA GLU A 133 -3.83 5.35 15.51
C GLU A 133 -3.19 5.05 14.14
N VAL A 134 -3.80 5.52 13.08
CA VAL A 134 -3.33 5.36 11.70
C VAL A 134 -3.01 6.72 11.08
N ARG A 135 -1.79 6.86 10.56
CA ARG A 135 -1.32 8.01 9.79
C ARG A 135 -0.91 7.53 8.40
N ALA A 136 -1.81 7.62 7.44
CA ALA A 136 -1.61 7.03 6.12
C ALA A 136 -1.53 8.05 4.99
N ILE A 137 -0.84 7.64 3.93
CA ILE A 137 -0.97 8.21 2.57
C ILE A 137 -1.58 7.18 1.64
N TYR A 138 -2.28 7.68 0.62
CA TYR A 138 -2.84 6.87 -0.45
C TYR A 138 -1.85 6.71 -1.62
N LEU A 139 -1.82 5.53 -2.21
CA LEU A 139 -1.08 5.24 -3.43
C LEU A 139 -2.03 4.66 -4.49
N THR A 140 -1.98 5.19 -5.70
CA THR A 140 -2.57 4.48 -6.84
C THR A 140 -1.87 3.12 -7.01
N GLY A 141 -2.56 2.12 -7.58
CA GLY A 141 -1.94 0.81 -7.81
C GLY A 141 -0.68 0.89 -8.68
N GLY A 142 -0.67 1.79 -9.68
CA GLY A 142 0.52 2.06 -10.50
C GLY A 142 1.70 2.61 -9.69
N THR A 143 1.43 3.55 -8.78
CA THR A 143 2.47 4.09 -7.88
C THR A 143 2.96 3.04 -6.90
N ALA A 144 2.05 2.28 -6.26
CA ALA A 144 2.37 1.24 -5.28
C ALA A 144 3.35 0.20 -5.84
N GLY A 145 3.16 -0.24 -7.09
CA GLY A 145 4.05 -1.20 -7.77
C GLY A 145 5.33 -0.61 -8.35
N SER A 146 5.56 0.70 -8.23
CA SER A 146 6.70 1.40 -8.84
C SER A 146 7.85 1.63 -7.85
N ALA A 147 9.07 1.83 -8.37
CA ALA A 147 10.22 2.24 -7.57
C ALA A 147 9.99 3.58 -6.85
N HIS A 148 9.24 4.49 -7.48
CA HIS A 148 8.85 5.76 -6.87
C HIS A 148 7.94 5.53 -5.65
N GLY A 149 6.96 4.63 -5.75
CA GLY A 149 6.09 4.27 -4.63
C GLY A 149 6.85 3.63 -3.47
N ILE A 150 7.80 2.74 -3.76
CA ILE A 150 8.68 2.14 -2.75
C ILE A 150 9.48 3.21 -1.99
N ASP A 151 10.08 4.17 -2.71
CA ASP A 151 10.79 5.29 -2.09
C ASP A 151 9.85 6.20 -1.28
N LEU A 152 8.68 6.52 -1.82
CA LEU A 152 7.67 7.35 -1.17
C LEU A 152 7.23 6.74 0.17
N VAL A 153 6.97 5.44 0.21
CA VAL A 153 6.59 4.71 1.42
C VAL A 153 7.70 4.73 2.47
N ARG A 154 8.96 4.49 2.07
CA ARG A 154 10.12 4.57 2.99
C ARG A 154 10.23 5.96 3.62
N ARG A 155 10.14 7.01 2.79
CA ARG A 155 10.16 8.40 3.28
C ARG A 155 8.98 8.71 4.18
N TRP A 156 7.79 8.19 3.85
CA TRP A 156 6.60 8.35 4.70
C TRP A 156 6.80 7.75 6.09
N ARG A 157 7.35 6.52 6.15
CA ARG A 157 7.69 5.90 7.43
C ARG A 157 8.72 6.71 8.22
N GLN A 158 9.77 7.19 7.57
CA GLN A 158 10.80 8.03 8.19
C GLN A 158 10.25 9.36 8.72
N ALA A 159 9.25 9.92 8.05
CA ALA A 159 8.59 11.16 8.49
C ALA A 159 7.62 10.96 9.67
N GLY A 160 7.36 9.72 10.10
CA GLY A 160 6.44 9.40 11.21
C GLY A 160 5.10 8.81 10.78
N GLY A 161 4.90 8.54 9.49
CA GLY A 161 3.77 7.74 9.01
C GLY A 161 3.86 6.30 9.50
N ASN A 162 2.71 5.66 9.72
CA ASN A 162 2.64 4.29 10.20
C ASN A 162 1.67 3.40 9.41
N ALA A 163 1.11 3.91 8.31
CA ALA A 163 0.20 3.17 7.46
C ALA A 163 0.29 3.63 6.00
N VAL A 164 -0.17 2.76 5.09
CA VAL A 164 -0.31 3.04 3.66
C VAL A 164 -1.61 2.46 3.15
N VAL A 165 -2.37 3.26 2.40
CA VAL A 165 -3.52 2.81 1.63
C VAL A 165 -3.09 2.67 0.17
N PHE A 166 -3.42 1.56 -0.50
CA PHE A 166 -3.12 1.42 -1.93
C PHE A 166 -4.25 0.70 -2.67
N ASP A 167 -4.41 1.04 -3.96
CA ASP A 167 -5.46 0.45 -4.75
C ASP A 167 -5.16 -0.98 -5.17
N ILE A 168 -6.03 -1.89 -4.76
CA ILE A 168 -6.16 -3.22 -5.32
C ILE A 168 -7.05 -3.18 -6.56
N LYS A 169 -8.20 -2.50 -6.47
CA LYS A 169 -9.12 -2.28 -7.59
C LYS A 169 -9.50 -0.81 -7.65
N ASP A 170 -9.29 -0.20 -8.80
CA ASP A 170 -9.66 1.18 -9.07
C ASP A 170 -11.12 1.28 -9.56
N SER A 171 -11.68 2.49 -9.57
CA SER A 171 -13.06 2.77 -9.97
C SER A 171 -13.36 2.60 -11.47
N ASP A 172 -12.33 2.43 -12.30
CA ASP A 172 -12.48 2.01 -13.70
C ASP A 172 -12.56 0.50 -13.89
N GLY A 173 -12.53 -0.28 -12.79
CA GLY A 173 -12.54 -1.74 -12.78
C GLY A 173 -11.16 -2.38 -12.97
N THR A 174 -10.09 -1.59 -13.08
CA THR A 174 -8.71 -2.11 -13.17
C THR A 174 -8.29 -2.74 -11.85
N ILE A 175 -7.88 -4.02 -11.89
CA ILE A 175 -7.28 -4.73 -10.76
C ILE A 175 -5.76 -4.66 -10.89
N ASN A 176 -5.09 -4.17 -9.86
CA ASN A 176 -3.65 -3.88 -9.86
C ASN A 176 -2.76 -5.09 -9.50
N ILE A 177 -3.37 -6.24 -9.24
CA ILE A 177 -2.75 -7.52 -8.90
C ILE A 177 -3.26 -8.62 -9.83
N LYS A 178 -2.54 -9.75 -9.91
CA LYS A 178 -3.06 -10.92 -10.62
C LYS A 178 -4.23 -11.52 -9.83
N PHE A 179 -5.41 -11.51 -10.42
CA PHE A 179 -6.61 -12.14 -9.89
C PHE A 179 -7.38 -12.78 -11.05
N ASP A 180 -7.63 -14.07 -10.97
CA ASP A 180 -8.31 -14.82 -12.02
C ASP A 180 -9.81 -14.95 -11.70
N HIS A 181 -10.63 -14.17 -12.41
CA HIS A 181 -12.06 -14.19 -12.28
C HIS A 181 -12.71 -13.80 -13.61
N PRO A 182 -13.88 -14.40 -14.01
CA PRO A 182 -14.53 -14.08 -15.28
C PRO A 182 -14.84 -12.60 -15.48
N LEU A 183 -15.22 -11.88 -14.42
CA LEU A 183 -15.54 -10.45 -14.46
C LEU A 183 -14.31 -9.55 -14.36
N ALA A 184 -13.14 -10.09 -14.03
CA ALA A 184 -11.93 -9.30 -13.93
C ALA A 184 -11.38 -8.93 -15.31
N ARG A 185 -11.02 -7.66 -15.50
CA ARG A 185 -10.35 -7.22 -16.72
C ARG A 185 -9.00 -7.91 -16.86
N LYS A 186 -8.80 -8.60 -17.97
CA LYS A 186 -7.50 -9.23 -18.27
C LYS A 186 -6.52 -8.16 -18.73
N ILE A 187 -5.42 -8.01 -18.00
CA ILE A 187 -4.30 -7.14 -18.36
C ILE A 187 -3.02 -7.98 -18.45
N THR A 188 -2.07 -7.54 -19.25
CA THR A 188 -0.81 -8.26 -19.47
C THR A 188 0.24 -8.00 -18.39
N HIS A 189 0.15 -6.85 -17.74
CA HIS A 189 1.13 -6.40 -16.75
C HIS A 189 0.41 -5.82 -15.55
N TYR A 190 0.57 -6.47 -14.40
CA TYR A 190 0.04 -6.00 -13.13
C TYR A 190 1.07 -5.11 -12.43
N PRO A 191 0.70 -3.90 -11.99
CA PRO A 191 1.61 -3.02 -11.26
C PRO A 191 2.22 -3.68 -10.03
N ILE A 192 1.41 -4.38 -9.23
CA ILE A 192 1.86 -5.13 -8.06
C ILE A 192 1.98 -6.60 -8.47
N THR A 193 3.18 -7.00 -8.87
CA THR A 193 3.45 -8.34 -9.45
C THR A 193 3.35 -9.48 -8.44
N ASN A 194 3.59 -9.21 -7.15
CA ASN A 194 3.51 -10.17 -6.05
C ASN A 194 2.99 -9.46 -4.80
N LEU A 195 1.71 -9.62 -4.50
CA LEU A 195 1.06 -8.93 -3.39
C LEU A 195 1.61 -9.37 -2.02
N PRO A 196 1.76 -10.66 -1.69
CA PRO A 196 2.37 -11.07 -0.42
C PRO A 196 3.78 -10.49 -0.20
N LYS A 197 4.59 -10.40 -1.25
CA LYS A 197 5.90 -9.75 -1.18
C LYS A 197 5.79 -8.26 -0.86
N TYR A 198 4.86 -7.56 -1.52
CA TYR A 198 4.63 -6.14 -1.28
C TYR A 198 4.16 -5.88 0.16
N VAL A 199 3.21 -6.70 0.65
CA VAL A 199 2.74 -6.63 2.04
C VAL A 199 3.88 -6.89 3.02
N ARG A 200 4.69 -7.94 2.81
CA ARG A 200 5.88 -8.23 3.63
C ARG A 200 6.85 -7.05 3.69
N PHE A 201 7.08 -6.39 2.56
CA PHE A 201 7.89 -5.17 2.52
C PHE A 201 7.31 -4.06 3.38
N LEU A 202 6.00 -3.79 3.29
CA LEU A 202 5.33 -2.79 4.13
C LEU A 202 5.40 -3.15 5.61
N HIS A 203 5.19 -4.41 5.96
CA HIS A 203 5.34 -4.94 7.30
C HIS A 203 6.78 -4.80 7.84
N SER A 204 7.80 -5.00 7.00
CA SER A 204 9.21 -4.80 7.39
C SER A 204 9.54 -3.35 7.75
N LEU A 205 8.73 -2.41 7.28
CA LEU A 205 8.79 -0.99 7.65
C LEU A 205 7.89 -0.66 8.86
N ASP A 206 7.26 -1.66 9.47
CA ASP A 206 6.29 -1.47 10.56
C ASP A 206 5.14 -0.54 10.15
N LEU A 207 4.53 -0.80 8.98
CA LEU A 207 3.39 -0.07 8.46
C LEU A 207 2.13 -0.93 8.55
N HIS A 208 1.00 -0.33 8.93
CA HIS A 208 -0.33 -0.90 8.77
C HIS A 208 -0.74 -0.86 7.30
N VAL A 209 -1.19 -1.99 6.77
CA VAL A 209 -1.36 -2.23 5.33
C VAL A 209 -2.84 -2.24 4.98
N ILE A 210 -3.30 -1.17 4.33
CA ILE A 210 -4.70 -0.98 3.95
C ILE A 210 -4.85 -1.18 2.44
N ALA A 211 -5.60 -2.22 2.05
CA ALA A 211 -5.90 -2.54 0.66
C ALA A 211 -7.25 -1.93 0.25
N ARG A 212 -7.23 -0.88 -0.59
CA ARG A 212 -8.45 -0.20 -1.04
C ARG A 212 -9.01 -0.89 -2.29
N GLN A 213 -10.32 -1.11 -2.28
CA GLN A 213 -11.08 -1.72 -3.35
C GLN A 213 -12.31 -0.87 -3.69
N ALA A 214 -12.36 -0.28 -4.88
CA ALA A 214 -13.57 0.31 -5.43
C ALA A 214 -14.59 -0.78 -5.74
N LEU A 215 -15.84 -0.64 -5.26
CA LEU A 215 -16.85 -1.71 -5.38
C LEU A 215 -17.71 -1.55 -6.64
N PHE A 216 -18.73 -0.69 -6.57
CA PHE A 216 -19.82 -0.67 -7.52
C PHE A 216 -19.64 0.33 -8.66
N ARG A 217 -18.77 1.33 -8.50
CA ARG A 217 -18.28 2.08 -9.64
C ARG A 217 -17.19 1.25 -10.31
N ASP A 218 -17.53 0.70 -11.46
CA ASP A 218 -16.71 -0.26 -12.19
C ASP A 218 -16.99 -0.11 -13.68
N ASP A 219 -16.13 0.63 -14.36
CA ASP A 219 -16.25 0.93 -15.79
C ASP A 219 -16.15 -0.37 -16.62
N ASN A 220 -15.31 -1.32 -16.17
CA ASN A 220 -15.12 -2.59 -16.88
C ASN A 220 -16.41 -3.43 -16.90
N ILE A 221 -17.06 -3.62 -15.75
CA ILE A 221 -18.33 -4.33 -15.69
C ILE A 221 -19.38 -3.58 -16.51
N ALA A 222 -19.53 -2.27 -16.31
CA ALA A 222 -20.55 -1.47 -16.97
C ALA A 222 -20.43 -1.49 -18.51
N GLN A 223 -19.23 -1.64 -19.05
CA GLN A 223 -18.96 -1.62 -20.49
C GLN A 223 -18.97 -3.00 -21.15
N HIS A 224 -18.59 -4.06 -20.42
CA HIS A 224 -18.38 -5.39 -21.01
C HIS A 224 -19.38 -6.45 -20.52
N HIS A 225 -20.14 -6.17 -19.45
CA HIS A 225 -21.15 -7.04 -18.85
C HIS A 225 -22.44 -6.26 -18.66
N SER A 226 -23.10 -5.95 -19.78
CA SER A 226 -24.28 -5.06 -19.82
C SER A 226 -25.42 -5.52 -18.90
N GLU A 227 -25.57 -6.81 -18.70
CA GLU A 227 -26.57 -7.46 -17.84
C GLU A 227 -26.30 -7.23 -16.34
N LEU A 228 -25.06 -6.90 -15.98
CA LEU A 228 -24.63 -6.59 -14.60
C LEU A 228 -24.54 -5.08 -14.34
N ALA A 229 -24.71 -4.27 -15.38
CA ALA A 229 -24.71 -2.81 -15.25
C ALA A 229 -26.05 -2.30 -14.73
N VAL A 230 -26.05 -1.09 -14.14
CA VAL A 230 -27.29 -0.34 -13.89
C VAL A 230 -28.02 -0.14 -15.22
N GLN A 231 -29.34 -0.33 -15.23
CA GLN A 231 -30.15 -0.21 -16.45
C GLN A 231 -30.87 1.12 -16.55
N SER A 232 -31.11 1.60 -17.77
CA SER A 232 -32.00 2.72 -18.06
C SER A 232 -33.42 2.22 -18.25
N LYS A 233 -34.37 2.77 -17.48
CA LYS A 233 -35.80 2.44 -17.62
C LYS A 233 -36.37 2.87 -18.97
N SER A 234 -35.95 4.02 -19.45
CA SER A 234 -36.48 4.61 -20.70
C SER A 234 -35.86 4.02 -21.96
N LEU A 235 -34.59 3.63 -21.91
CA LEU A 235 -33.84 3.17 -23.10
C LEU A 235 -33.65 1.66 -23.14
N HIS A 236 -33.94 0.92 -22.06
CA HIS A 236 -33.73 -0.52 -21.94
C HIS A 236 -32.32 -0.98 -22.33
N GLN A 237 -31.33 -0.22 -21.90
CA GLN A 237 -29.90 -0.47 -22.10
C GLN A 237 -29.12 0.01 -20.87
N PRO A 238 -27.81 -0.28 -20.75
CA PRO A 238 -27.00 0.18 -19.62
C PRO A 238 -27.10 1.69 -19.41
N TRP A 239 -27.43 2.07 -18.18
CA TRP A 239 -27.59 3.46 -17.77
C TRP A 239 -26.27 4.23 -17.75
N ARG A 240 -26.33 5.50 -18.10
CA ARG A 240 -25.15 6.37 -18.21
C ARG A 240 -25.20 7.49 -17.18
N GLU A 241 -24.22 7.54 -16.29
CA GLU A 241 -23.96 8.70 -15.47
C GLU A 241 -23.28 9.78 -16.30
N ASN A 242 -23.97 10.90 -16.56
CA ASN A 242 -23.42 12.00 -17.36
C ASN A 242 -22.79 11.53 -18.71
N GLY A 243 -23.45 10.58 -19.38
CA GLY A 243 -23.03 10.04 -20.68
C GLY A 243 -22.02 8.89 -20.60
N LYS A 244 -21.55 8.48 -19.41
CA LYS A 244 -20.55 7.43 -19.22
C LYS A 244 -21.14 6.15 -18.62
N LEU A 245 -20.69 4.98 -19.11
CA LEU A 245 -20.96 3.67 -18.51
C LEU A 245 -19.93 3.39 -17.42
N VAL A 246 -20.30 3.58 -16.16
CA VAL A 246 -19.36 3.55 -15.03
C VAL A 246 -19.90 2.84 -13.79
N TRP A 247 -21.15 2.30 -13.82
CA TRP A 247 -21.78 1.69 -12.67
C TRP A 247 -22.26 0.28 -12.94
N SER A 248 -21.77 -0.67 -12.18
CA SER A 248 -22.38 -1.97 -12.00
C SER A 248 -23.57 -1.87 -11.03
N ASP A 249 -24.52 -2.77 -11.12
CA ASP A 249 -25.66 -2.81 -10.20
C ASP A 249 -25.24 -3.36 -8.84
N SER A 250 -25.20 -2.49 -7.84
CA SER A 250 -24.81 -2.81 -6.44
C SER A 250 -25.74 -3.84 -5.78
N SER A 251 -26.95 -4.02 -6.29
CA SER A 251 -27.90 -5.03 -5.81
C SER A 251 -27.81 -6.38 -6.54
N ASN A 252 -26.99 -6.47 -7.59
CA ASN A 252 -26.79 -7.72 -8.30
C ASN A 252 -25.86 -8.64 -7.52
N LYS A 253 -26.33 -9.86 -7.24
CA LYS A 253 -25.59 -10.84 -6.44
C LYS A 253 -24.24 -11.23 -7.05
N GLU A 254 -24.15 -11.37 -8.36
CA GLU A 254 -22.91 -11.74 -9.06
C GLU A 254 -21.86 -10.65 -8.92
N VAL A 255 -22.25 -9.37 -9.02
CA VAL A 255 -21.38 -8.21 -8.77
C VAL A 255 -20.89 -8.20 -7.33
N GLN A 256 -21.76 -8.49 -6.36
CA GLN A 256 -21.40 -8.58 -4.94
C GLN A 256 -20.43 -9.75 -4.69
N ASP A 257 -20.73 -10.94 -5.26
CA ASP A 257 -19.89 -12.15 -5.14
C ASP A 257 -18.47 -11.90 -5.68
N TYR A 258 -18.36 -11.26 -6.84
CA TYR A 258 -17.09 -10.88 -7.44
C TYR A 258 -16.25 -9.97 -6.53
N ASN A 259 -16.87 -8.93 -5.97
CA ASN A 259 -16.17 -8.01 -5.09
C ASN A 259 -15.72 -8.68 -3.77
N ILE A 260 -16.55 -9.54 -3.19
CA ILE A 260 -16.18 -10.30 -1.98
C ILE A 260 -15.09 -11.33 -2.29
N ALA A 261 -15.15 -12.01 -3.44
CA ALA A 261 -14.10 -12.95 -3.85
C ALA A 261 -12.73 -12.27 -3.99
N LEU A 262 -12.69 -11.06 -4.58
CA LEU A 262 -11.45 -10.27 -4.66
C LEU A 262 -10.95 -9.88 -3.26
N ALA A 263 -11.82 -9.37 -2.39
CA ALA A 263 -11.46 -8.99 -1.04
C ALA A 263 -10.89 -10.19 -0.24
N LYS A 264 -11.51 -11.37 -0.33
CA LYS A 264 -11.02 -12.60 0.31
C LYS A 264 -9.66 -13.03 -0.24
N TYR A 265 -9.46 -12.96 -1.57
CA TYR A 265 -8.17 -13.24 -2.17
C TYR A 265 -7.07 -12.29 -1.65
N VAL A 266 -7.38 -11.00 -1.53
CA VAL A 266 -6.48 -9.99 -0.99
C VAL A 266 -6.16 -10.25 0.49
N ALA A 267 -7.17 -10.60 1.29
CA ALA A 267 -7.00 -10.95 2.70
C ALA A 267 -6.00 -12.12 2.90
N THR A 268 -6.02 -13.14 2.02
CA THR A 268 -5.04 -14.24 2.08
C THR A 268 -3.60 -13.83 1.81
N SER A 269 -3.38 -12.61 1.31
CA SER A 269 -2.05 -12.08 1.01
C SER A 269 -1.38 -11.36 2.18
N GLY A 270 -2.04 -11.33 3.35
CA GLY A 270 -1.48 -10.80 4.59
C GLY A 270 -1.74 -9.33 4.85
N VAL A 271 -2.61 -8.65 4.08
CA VAL A 271 -3.01 -7.26 4.38
C VAL A 271 -3.68 -7.16 5.74
N ASP A 272 -3.57 -6.03 6.41
CA ASP A 272 -4.12 -5.82 7.73
C ASP A 272 -5.57 -5.31 7.70
N GLU A 273 -5.93 -4.59 6.63
CA GLU A 273 -7.24 -3.96 6.47
C GLU A 273 -7.69 -3.97 5.01
N ILE A 274 -8.96 -4.27 4.78
CA ILE A 274 -9.65 -4.12 3.49
C ILE A 274 -10.53 -2.86 3.59
N GLN A 275 -10.29 -1.89 2.71
CA GLN A 275 -11.05 -0.66 2.65
C GLN A 275 -11.93 -0.61 1.41
N PHE A 276 -13.25 -0.56 1.60
CA PHE A 276 -14.23 -0.48 0.54
C PHE A 276 -14.59 0.96 0.20
N ASP A 277 -14.27 1.38 -1.01
CA ASP A 277 -14.77 2.64 -1.57
C ASP A 277 -15.85 2.38 -2.61
N TYR A 278 -16.60 3.43 -2.98
CA TYR A 278 -17.77 3.34 -3.84
C TYR A 278 -18.80 2.30 -3.35
N VAL A 279 -18.89 2.12 -2.03
CA VAL A 279 -19.90 1.29 -1.34
C VAL A 279 -21.21 2.06 -1.26
N ARG A 280 -21.78 2.34 -2.44
CA ARG A 280 -22.96 3.18 -2.62
C ARG A 280 -23.58 3.04 -4.00
N PHE A 281 -24.76 3.60 -4.15
CA PHE A 281 -25.39 3.81 -5.45
C PHE A 281 -24.86 5.06 -6.15
N PRO A 282 -25.11 5.25 -7.47
CA PRO A 282 -24.79 6.49 -8.17
C PRO A 282 -25.41 7.70 -7.48
N ALA A 283 -24.65 8.80 -7.35
CA ALA A 283 -25.12 10.04 -6.75
C ALA A 283 -25.46 11.12 -7.79
N GLU A 284 -24.99 10.94 -9.04
CA GLU A 284 -25.14 11.91 -10.13
C GLU A 284 -25.98 11.31 -11.27
N GLY A 285 -26.20 12.12 -12.30
CA GLY A 285 -26.98 11.71 -13.47
C GLY A 285 -28.49 11.66 -13.24
N ASN A 286 -29.24 11.13 -14.23
CA ASN A 286 -30.69 11.01 -14.13
C ASN A 286 -31.10 9.81 -13.25
N GLN A 287 -31.21 10.03 -11.95
CA GLN A 287 -31.58 9.01 -10.96
C GLN A 287 -32.96 8.39 -11.18
N ALA A 288 -33.90 9.16 -11.74
CA ALA A 288 -35.25 8.66 -12.02
C ALA A 288 -35.27 7.58 -13.11
N ASP A 289 -34.32 7.62 -14.04
CA ASP A 289 -34.16 6.67 -15.12
C ASP A 289 -33.32 5.45 -14.73
N ALA A 290 -32.52 5.53 -13.67
CA ALA A 290 -31.69 4.41 -13.21
C ALA A 290 -32.56 3.30 -12.60
N GLN A 291 -32.36 2.05 -13.06
CA GLN A 291 -33.06 0.86 -12.61
C GLN A 291 -32.08 -0.17 -12.05
N PHE A 292 -32.43 -0.76 -10.92
CA PHE A 292 -31.62 -1.71 -10.18
C PHE A 292 -32.40 -3.00 -9.92
N ALA A 293 -31.73 -4.12 -9.78
CA ALA A 293 -32.35 -5.44 -9.60
C ALA A 293 -33.21 -5.52 -8.32
N PHE A 294 -32.80 -4.87 -7.22
CA PHE A 294 -33.51 -4.88 -5.94
C PHE A 294 -34.92 -4.27 -6.04
N GLN A 295 -35.19 -3.38 -6.99
CA GLN A 295 -36.48 -2.69 -7.15
C GLN A 295 -37.63 -3.61 -7.51
N LYS A 296 -37.34 -4.90 -7.76
CA LYS A 296 -38.40 -5.96 -7.89
C LYS A 296 -39.07 -6.25 -6.55
N ASP A 297 -38.40 -5.98 -5.42
CA ASP A 297 -38.98 -6.04 -4.08
C ASP A 297 -39.33 -4.60 -3.60
N PRO A 298 -40.61 -4.25 -3.46
CA PRO A 298 -41.02 -2.90 -3.07
C PRO A 298 -40.68 -2.55 -1.62
N LYS A 299 -40.25 -3.52 -0.80
CA LYS A 299 -39.85 -3.31 0.60
C LYS A 299 -38.37 -3.03 0.74
N MET A 300 -37.57 -3.29 -0.28
CA MET A 300 -36.12 -3.10 -0.27
C MET A 300 -35.79 -1.66 -0.67
N HIS A 301 -34.90 -1.02 0.11
CA HIS A 301 -34.39 0.32 -0.17
C HIS A 301 -32.86 0.26 -0.46
N ARG A 302 -32.29 1.35 -1.00
CA ARG A 302 -30.86 1.41 -1.35
C ARG A 302 -29.96 1.19 -0.13
N ASP A 303 -30.31 1.75 1.00
CA ASP A 303 -29.58 1.59 2.26
C ASP A 303 -29.65 0.17 2.81
N ASP A 304 -30.75 -0.57 2.58
CA ASP A 304 -30.85 -1.99 2.94
C ASP A 304 -29.93 -2.86 2.07
N VAL A 305 -29.82 -2.53 0.78
CA VAL A 305 -28.89 -3.22 -0.13
C VAL A 305 -27.45 -3.04 0.31
N ILE A 306 -27.05 -1.79 0.63
CA ILE A 306 -25.69 -1.50 1.07
C ILE A 306 -25.40 -2.15 2.42
N ALA A 307 -26.29 -2.03 3.40
CA ALA A 307 -26.11 -2.65 4.71
C ALA A 307 -26.03 -4.18 4.61
N SER A 308 -26.89 -4.81 3.80
CA SER A 308 -26.88 -6.26 3.59
C SER A 308 -25.60 -6.75 2.90
N PHE A 309 -25.08 -5.99 1.92
CA PHE A 309 -23.79 -6.29 1.32
C PHE A 309 -22.65 -6.23 2.35
N LEU A 310 -22.63 -5.16 3.18
CA LEU A 310 -21.59 -4.99 4.20
C LEU A 310 -21.68 -6.06 5.30
N ASP A 311 -22.89 -6.41 5.75
CA ASP A 311 -23.08 -7.52 6.69
C ASP A 311 -22.47 -8.82 6.19
N ARG A 312 -22.75 -9.14 4.94
CA ARG A 312 -22.18 -10.32 4.29
C ARG A 312 -20.67 -10.21 4.13
N ALA A 313 -20.13 -9.09 3.63
CA ALA A 313 -18.71 -8.89 3.44
C ALA A 313 -17.95 -8.96 4.79
N TYR A 314 -18.49 -8.31 5.83
CA TYR A 314 -17.92 -8.33 7.17
C TYR A 314 -17.90 -9.74 7.75
N SER A 315 -19.01 -10.48 7.64
CA SER A 315 -19.10 -11.86 8.15
C SER A 315 -18.14 -12.83 7.47
N GLU A 316 -17.76 -12.57 6.20
CA GLU A 316 -16.81 -13.39 5.45
C GLU A 316 -15.33 -12.96 5.64
N LEU A 317 -15.05 -11.68 5.89
CA LEU A 317 -13.70 -11.13 5.96
C LEU A 317 -13.15 -11.03 7.39
N HIS A 318 -13.97 -10.58 8.35
CA HIS A 318 -13.52 -10.37 9.72
C HIS A 318 -12.95 -11.64 10.37
N PRO A 319 -13.52 -12.86 10.17
CA PRO A 319 -12.92 -14.10 10.65
C PRO A 319 -11.55 -14.44 10.05
N MET A 320 -11.17 -13.79 8.94
CA MET A 320 -9.84 -13.96 8.33
C MET A 320 -8.77 -13.11 9.04
N GLY A 321 -9.16 -12.31 10.05
CA GLY A 321 -8.27 -11.48 10.86
C GLY A 321 -7.98 -10.10 10.26
N VAL A 322 -8.63 -9.71 9.16
CA VAL A 322 -8.50 -8.38 8.57
C VAL A 322 -9.55 -7.42 9.13
N LEU A 323 -9.17 -6.16 9.34
CA LEU A 323 -10.13 -5.10 9.60
C LEU A 323 -10.90 -4.77 8.32
N VAL A 324 -12.17 -4.42 8.47
CA VAL A 324 -13.02 -3.95 7.37
C VAL A 324 -13.31 -2.47 7.57
N SER A 325 -12.86 -1.65 6.64
CA SER A 325 -13.15 -0.21 6.62
C SER A 325 -13.94 0.20 5.38
N ILE A 326 -14.66 1.30 5.49
CA ILE A 326 -15.50 1.82 4.41
C ILE A 326 -15.30 3.31 4.22
N ASP A 327 -15.29 3.73 2.95
CA ASP A 327 -15.25 5.13 2.56
C ASP A 327 -16.67 5.66 2.34
N VAL A 328 -16.96 6.79 2.95
CA VAL A 328 -18.27 7.44 2.81
C VAL A 328 -18.10 8.91 2.44
N PHE A 329 -19.07 9.48 1.75
CA PHE A 329 -19.03 10.92 1.46
C PHE A 329 -19.05 11.75 2.74
N GLY A 330 -18.21 12.79 2.83
CA GLY A 330 -18.20 13.71 3.96
C GLY A 330 -19.56 14.39 4.21
N ILE A 331 -20.33 14.66 3.14
CA ILE A 331 -21.66 15.24 3.24
C ILE A 331 -22.67 14.32 3.95
N MET A 332 -22.41 13.03 4.03
CA MET A 332 -23.27 12.09 4.75
C MET A 332 -23.31 12.35 6.26
N ALA A 333 -22.39 13.15 6.80
CA ALA A 333 -22.47 13.65 8.17
C ALA A 333 -23.82 14.33 8.49
N TRP A 334 -24.44 14.99 7.51
CA TRP A 334 -25.71 15.68 7.66
C TRP A 334 -26.94 14.79 7.55
N GLN A 335 -26.80 13.56 7.12
CA GLN A 335 -27.89 12.56 6.99
C GLN A 335 -29.15 13.12 6.30
N ARG A 336 -28.97 13.98 5.28
CA ARG A 336 -30.09 14.56 4.55
C ARG A 336 -30.80 13.47 3.75
N GLN A 337 -32.13 13.48 3.76
CA GLN A 337 -32.95 12.46 3.09
C GLN A 337 -32.63 12.33 1.60
N VAL A 338 -32.30 13.43 0.92
CA VAL A 338 -31.92 13.39 -0.50
C VAL A 338 -30.63 12.61 -0.72
N ASP A 339 -29.61 12.80 0.12
CA ASP A 339 -28.32 12.12 -0.01
C ASP A 339 -28.47 10.62 0.32
N LEU A 340 -29.23 10.28 1.36
CA LEU A 340 -29.54 8.90 1.74
C LEU A 340 -30.29 8.18 0.62
N SER A 341 -31.34 8.79 0.06
CA SER A 341 -32.15 8.17 -1.01
C SER A 341 -31.38 7.95 -2.29
N HIS A 342 -30.36 8.76 -2.58
CA HIS A 342 -29.51 8.60 -3.76
C HIS A 342 -28.39 7.58 -3.53
N THR A 343 -27.63 7.73 -2.45
CA THR A 343 -26.41 6.96 -2.24
C THR A 343 -26.64 5.62 -1.54
N GLY A 344 -27.68 5.52 -0.71
CA GLY A 344 -27.89 4.38 0.19
C GLY A 344 -26.89 4.33 1.35
N GLN A 345 -26.12 5.41 1.60
CA GLN A 345 -25.15 5.48 2.69
C GLN A 345 -25.83 5.92 4.00
N ASP A 346 -26.66 5.07 4.58
CA ASP A 346 -27.14 5.23 5.96
C ASP A 346 -26.01 4.85 6.92
N ILE A 347 -25.37 5.87 7.49
CA ILE A 347 -24.18 5.69 8.33
C ILE A 347 -24.46 4.82 9.55
N ALA A 348 -25.63 4.98 10.19
CA ALA A 348 -26.00 4.20 11.36
C ALA A 348 -26.21 2.71 11.05
N LYS A 349 -26.73 2.40 9.84
CA LYS A 349 -26.84 1.01 9.37
C LYS A 349 -25.46 0.44 9.00
N MET A 350 -24.66 1.19 8.24
CA MET A 350 -23.34 0.76 7.76
C MET A 350 -22.36 0.53 8.90
N ALA A 351 -22.37 1.35 9.94
CA ALA A 351 -21.50 1.27 11.10
C ALA A 351 -21.62 -0.03 11.91
N LYS A 352 -22.68 -0.82 11.69
CA LYS A 352 -22.88 -2.12 12.34
C LYS A 352 -22.09 -3.25 11.69
N HIS A 353 -21.57 -3.01 10.48
CA HIS A 353 -20.99 -4.01 9.61
C HIS A 353 -19.60 -3.61 9.10
N CYS A 354 -18.85 -2.83 9.89
CA CYS A 354 -17.46 -2.49 9.64
C CYS A 354 -16.74 -2.14 10.95
N ASP A 355 -15.41 -2.16 10.93
CA ASP A 355 -14.55 -1.77 12.06
C ASP A 355 -14.24 -0.27 12.04
N VAL A 356 -14.11 0.31 10.84
CA VAL A 356 -13.70 1.69 10.62
C VAL A 356 -14.58 2.35 9.57
N ILE A 357 -15.01 3.58 9.81
CA ILE A 357 -15.58 4.46 8.80
C ILE A 357 -14.55 5.56 8.50
N SER A 358 -14.26 5.74 7.20
CA SER A 358 -13.35 6.76 6.69
C SER A 358 -14.13 7.81 5.89
N PRO A 359 -14.64 8.86 6.55
CA PRO A 359 -15.36 9.91 5.85
C PRO A 359 -14.43 10.73 4.96
N MET A 360 -14.81 10.96 3.70
CA MET A 360 -14.06 11.78 2.75
C MET A 360 -14.37 13.27 2.99
N ILE A 361 -13.75 13.84 4.03
CA ILE A 361 -13.96 15.22 4.42
C ILE A 361 -12.95 16.12 3.70
N TYR A 362 -13.24 16.42 2.44
CA TYR A 362 -12.46 17.36 1.65
C TYR A 362 -13.13 18.74 1.66
N PRO A 363 -12.60 19.72 2.41
CA PRO A 363 -13.29 21.02 2.58
C PRO A 363 -13.71 21.68 1.28
N SER A 364 -12.90 21.54 0.22
CA SER A 364 -13.21 22.07 -1.10
C SER A 364 -14.43 21.46 -1.81
N HIS A 365 -15.01 20.36 -1.28
CA HIS A 365 -16.16 19.66 -1.84
C HIS A 365 -17.50 20.07 -1.19
N PHE A 366 -17.48 20.90 -0.13
CA PHE A 366 -18.68 21.40 0.55
C PHE A 366 -19.19 22.69 -0.09
N PHE A 367 -19.88 22.57 -1.21
CA PHE A 367 -20.33 23.73 -1.99
C PHE A 367 -21.41 24.52 -1.29
N GLY A 368 -21.12 25.79 -0.96
CA GLY A 368 -22.12 26.76 -0.47
C GLY A 368 -22.77 26.38 0.86
N MET A 369 -22.16 25.49 1.64
CA MET A 369 -22.66 25.09 2.93
C MET A 369 -22.28 26.08 4.03
N ASP A 370 -23.12 26.19 5.05
CA ASP A 370 -22.92 26.97 6.28
C ASP A 370 -22.54 28.45 6.01
N GLY A 371 -22.98 29.00 4.88
CA GLY A 371 -22.70 30.39 4.51
C GLY A 371 -21.29 30.65 3.95
N TYR A 372 -20.46 29.64 3.82
CA TYR A 372 -19.12 29.80 3.25
C TYR A 372 -19.16 29.86 1.71
N THR A 373 -18.66 30.97 1.16
CA THR A 373 -18.49 31.11 -0.30
C THR A 373 -17.30 30.32 -0.84
N ALA A 374 -16.30 30.05 -0.01
CA ALA A 374 -15.12 29.29 -0.32
C ALA A 374 -14.84 28.23 0.79
N PRO A 375 -15.61 27.15 0.86
CA PRO A 375 -15.46 26.12 1.89
C PRO A 375 -14.04 25.54 1.96
N GLY A 376 -13.35 25.42 0.81
CA GLY A 376 -11.97 24.97 0.73
C GLY A 376 -10.97 25.82 1.53
N ASP A 377 -11.32 27.07 1.87
CA ASP A 377 -10.47 27.95 2.69
C ASP A 377 -10.81 27.92 4.19
N ALA A 378 -11.80 27.10 4.60
CA ALA A 378 -12.22 26.90 5.98
C ALA A 378 -12.07 25.42 6.44
N PRO A 379 -10.88 24.82 6.36
CA PRO A 379 -10.70 23.38 6.61
C PRO A 379 -11.09 22.99 8.05
N GLU A 380 -10.75 23.79 9.04
CA GLU A 380 -11.06 23.52 10.46
C GLU A 380 -12.57 23.38 10.68
N HIS A 381 -13.38 24.31 10.13
CA HIS A 381 -14.82 24.26 10.27
C HIS A 381 -15.43 22.99 9.70
N PHE A 382 -15.12 22.66 8.42
CA PHE A 382 -15.75 21.52 7.77
C PHE A 382 -15.27 20.17 8.33
N ILE A 383 -14.03 20.08 8.80
CA ILE A 383 -13.55 18.88 9.48
C ILE A 383 -14.26 18.70 10.82
N SER A 384 -14.29 19.73 11.66
CA SER A 384 -14.91 19.69 12.99
C SER A 384 -16.40 19.34 12.91
N GLU A 385 -17.16 20.09 12.10
CA GLU A 385 -18.60 19.86 11.92
C GLU A 385 -18.92 18.46 11.38
N SER A 386 -18.14 17.98 10.42
CA SER A 386 -18.34 16.64 9.88
C SER A 386 -18.06 15.57 10.93
N MET A 387 -16.93 15.67 11.63
CA MET A 387 -16.51 14.68 12.62
C MET A 387 -17.50 14.60 13.80
N ASP A 388 -17.93 15.72 14.36
CA ASP A 388 -18.92 15.74 15.44
C ASP A 388 -20.25 15.09 15.03
N ARG A 389 -20.66 15.28 13.77
CA ARG A 389 -21.88 14.66 13.24
C ARG A 389 -21.72 13.17 13.01
N PHE A 390 -20.57 12.73 12.46
CA PHE A 390 -20.27 11.32 12.32
C PHE A 390 -20.21 10.62 13.67
N GLU A 391 -19.51 11.19 14.67
CA GLU A 391 -19.47 10.67 16.04
C GLU A 391 -20.88 10.49 16.62
N LYS A 392 -21.73 11.50 16.50
CA LYS A 392 -23.12 11.43 16.98
C LYS A 392 -23.92 10.31 16.33
N VAL A 393 -23.75 10.09 15.02
CA VAL A 393 -24.51 9.07 14.28
C VAL A 393 -23.97 7.66 14.57
N THR A 394 -22.70 7.52 14.88
CA THR A 394 -22.04 6.22 15.11
C THR A 394 -21.86 5.87 16.59
N ALA A 395 -22.23 6.72 17.53
CA ALA A 395 -21.93 6.62 18.97
C ALA A 395 -22.28 5.25 19.61
N SER A 396 -23.28 4.52 19.09
CA SER A 396 -23.71 3.23 19.62
C SER A 396 -23.09 2.02 18.91
N SER A 397 -22.29 2.21 17.87
CA SER A 397 -21.79 1.14 17.01
C SER A 397 -20.43 0.60 17.42
N GLY A 398 -19.63 1.41 18.13
CA GLY A 398 -18.24 1.11 18.46
C GLY A 398 -17.29 1.16 17.24
N VAL A 399 -17.74 1.69 16.10
CA VAL A 399 -16.88 1.89 14.91
C VAL A 399 -15.86 2.99 15.16
N VAL A 400 -14.68 2.87 14.58
CA VAL A 400 -13.64 3.90 14.61
C VAL A 400 -13.84 4.90 13.48
N LEU A 401 -13.64 6.18 13.75
CA LEU A 401 -13.69 7.24 12.75
C LEU A 401 -12.28 7.67 12.32
N ARG A 402 -11.95 7.42 11.06
CA ARG A 402 -10.62 7.73 10.49
C ARG A 402 -10.77 8.48 9.17
N PRO A 403 -10.84 9.82 9.19
CA PRO A 403 -11.21 10.60 8.03
C PRO A 403 -10.13 10.62 6.94
N TRP A 404 -10.57 10.67 5.70
CA TRP A 404 -9.80 11.13 4.57
C TRP A 404 -9.67 12.65 4.59
N LEU A 405 -8.43 13.15 4.58
CA LEU A 405 -8.12 14.57 4.58
C LEU A 405 -7.55 15.01 3.24
N GLN A 406 -7.85 16.25 2.85
CA GLN A 406 -7.46 16.81 1.57
C GLN A 406 -5.95 17.13 1.54
N ALA A 407 -5.20 16.38 0.73
CA ALA A 407 -3.78 16.62 0.48
C ALA A 407 -3.53 17.06 -0.99
N PHE A 408 -4.44 17.86 -1.57
CA PHE A 408 -4.36 18.37 -2.92
C PHE A 408 -4.92 19.79 -3.01
N ARG A 409 -4.43 20.57 -4.00
CA ARG A 409 -4.90 21.93 -4.24
C ARG A 409 -6.09 21.92 -5.21
N TRP A 410 -7.29 22.13 -4.69
CA TRP A 410 -8.49 22.32 -5.49
C TRP A 410 -9.47 23.24 -4.76
N ARG A 411 -9.99 24.27 -5.44
CA ARG A 411 -10.93 25.27 -4.90
C ARG A 411 -10.54 25.80 -3.51
N THR A 412 -9.25 26.01 -3.29
CA THR A 412 -8.69 26.65 -2.09
C THR A 412 -7.52 27.54 -2.48
N LYS A 413 -7.39 28.68 -1.82
CA LYS A 413 -6.28 29.61 -1.94
C LYS A 413 -5.19 29.35 -0.90
N THR A 414 -5.53 28.62 0.17
CA THR A 414 -4.73 28.48 1.39
C THR A 414 -3.97 27.14 1.47
N TYR A 415 -4.00 26.31 0.41
CA TYR A 415 -3.33 25.00 0.42
C TYR A 415 -1.82 25.13 0.67
N SER A 416 -1.38 24.69 1.84
CA SER A 416 -0.02 24.83 2.40
C SER A 416 0.23 23.75 3.45
N PRO A 417 1.43 23.62 4.02
CA PRO A 417 1.65 22.75 5.20
C PRO A 417 0.75 23.12 6.38
N GLU A 418 0.49 24.40 6.60
CA GLU A 418 -0.44 24.88 7.64
C GLU A 418 -1.88 24.40 7.39
N TYR A 419 -2.32 24.37 6.14
CA TYR A 419 -3.60 23.79 5.76
C TYR A 419 -3.73 22.31 6.16
N ILE A 420 -2.65 21.54 6.03
CA ILE A 420 -2.59 20.16 6.47
C ILE A 420 -2.68 20.06 8.00
N LEU A 421 -1.92 20.89 8.73
CA LEU A 421 -1.94 20.93 10.19
C LEU A 421 -3.34 21.27 10.74
N LYS A 422 -4.03 22.23 10.14
CA LYS A 422 -5.40 22.62 10.51
C LYS A 422 -6.38 21.45 10.39
N GLN A 423 -6.33 20.71 9.29
CA GLN A 423 -7.17 19.52 9.09
C GLN A 423 -6.91 18.45 10.15
N VAL A 424 -5.64 18.10 10.36
CA VAL A 424 -5.25 17.04 11.32
C VAL A 424 -5.60 17.45 12.74
N GLY A 425 -5.32 18.71 13.14
CA GLY A 425 -5.65 19.22 14.45
C GLY A 425 -7.16 19.23 14.72
N ALA A 426 -7.97 19.67 13.75
CA ALA A 426 -9.41 19.64 13.84
C ALA A 426 -9.96 18.20 13.93
N SER A 427 -9.47 17.28 13.08
CA SER A 427 -9.86 15.88 13.14
C SER A 427 -9.60 15.26 14.52
N LYS A 428 -8.38 15.43 15.03
CA LYS A 428 -7.99 14.90 16.33
C LYS A 428 -8.79 15.50 17.50
N ALA A 429 -9.12 16.80 17.43
CA ALA A 429 -9.93 17.46 18.46
C ALA A 429 -11.40 17.01 18.46
N HIS A 430 -11.87 16.44 17.34
CA HIS A 430 -13.24 16.01 17.09
C HIS A 430 -13.33 14.51 16.77
N HIS A 431 -12.75 13.66 17.63
CA HIS A 431 -12.91 12.20 17.64
C HIS A 431 -12.29 11.44 16.45
N GLY A 432 -11.31 12.02 15.74
CA GLY A 432 -10.58 11.31 14.68
C GLY A 432 -9.47 10.42 15.23
N ASP A 433 -9.54 9.11 14.97
CA ASP A 433 -8.53 8.12 15.37
C ASP A 433 -7.44 7.99 14.30
N GLY A 434 -6.68 9.06 14.11
CA GLY A 434 -5.72 9.19 13.02
C GLY A 434 -6.33 9.82 11.77
N PHE A 435 -5.67 9.59 10.62
CA PHE A 435 -6.07 10.21 9.35
C PHE A 435 -5.50 9.47 8.14
N LEU A 436 -6.16 9.65 6.99
CA LEU A 436 -5.72 9.21 5.69
C LEU A 436 -5.58 10.44 4.77
N PHE A 437 -4.42 10.65 4.16
CA PHE A 437 -4.23 11.73 3.18
C PHE A 437 -4.54 11.26 1.77
N TRP A 438 -5.46 11.96 1.12
CA TRP A 438 -5.81 11.72 -0.27
C TRP A 438 -5.11 12.69 -1.22
N ASN A 439 -4.40 12.16 -2.20
CA ASN A 439 -3.92 12.89 -3.37
C ASN A 439 -3.85 11.92 -4.57
N ALA A 440 -4.67 12.15 -5.58
CA ALA A 440 -4.73 11.28 -6.77
C ALA A 440 -3.42 11.26 -7.59
N ALA A 441 -2.60 12.32 -7.50
CA ALA A 441 -1.29 12.39 -8.14
C ALA A 441 -0.16 11.81 -7.24
N ASN A 442 -0.48 11.38 -6.03
CA ASN A 442 0.47 10.93 -5.00
C ASN A 442 1.55 11.98 -4.65
N ASP A 443 1.23 13.27 -4.76
CA ASP A 443 2.08 14.37 -4.31
C ASP A 443 1.78 14.71 -2.84
N TYR A 444 2.68 14.29 -1.95
CA TYR A 444 2.60 14.53 -0.51
C TYR A 444 3.61 15.57 -0.02
N SER A 445 4.06 16.48 -0.92
CA SER A 445 5.03 17.53 -0.57
C SER A 445 4.63 18.37 0.64
N LYS A 446 3.32 18.75 0.75
CA LYS A 446 2.83 19.52 1.89
C LYS A 446 2.68 18.69 3.16
N PRO A 447 2.08 17.47 3.13
CA PRO A 447 2.12 16.55 4.26
C PRO A 447 3.54 16.30 4.80
N PHE A 448 4.54 16.02 3.96
CA PHE A 448 5.92 15.83 4.40
C PHE A 448 6.50 17.02 5.16
N ILE A 449 6.20 18.26 4.74
CA ILE A 449 6.63 19.46 5.45
C ILE A 449 5.89 19.63 6.78
N ALA A 450 4.63 19.19 6.88
CA ALA A 450 3.81 19.29 8.09
C ALA A 450 4.17 18.23 9.15
N MET A 451 4.62 17.04 8.74
CA MET A 451 4.87 15.90 9.65
C MET A 451 5.80 16.22 10.83
N PRO A 452 6.95 16.91 10.68
CA PRO A 452 7.80 17.24 11.84
C PRO A 452 7.07 18.04 12.91
N THR A 453 6.20 18.98 12.52
CA THR A 453 5.38 19.75 13.45
C THR A 453 4.36 18.85 14.18
N MET A 454 3.72 17.92 13.47
CA MET A 454 2.78 16.97 14.07
C MET A 454 3.49 16.06 15.08
N MET A 455 4.61 15.46 14.68
CA MET A 455 5.40 14.56 15.55
C MET A 455 6.00 15.29 16.76
N GLY A 456 6.34 16.57 16.61
CA GLY A 456 6.83 17.42 17.71
C GLY A 456 5.74 17.88 18.69
N ASN A 457 4.46 17.82 18.29
CA ASN A 457 3.31 18.23 19.09
C ASN A 457 2.21 17.15 19.14
N PRO A 458 2.52 15.95 19.67
CA PRO A 458 1.60 14.81 19.63
C PRO A 458 0.27 15.07 20.33
N LYS A 459 0.26 15.86 21.42
CA LYS A 459 -0.98 16.20 22.11
C LYS A 459 -2.00 16.92 21.22
N THR A 460 -1.54 17.70 20.26
CA THR A 460 -2.38 18.50 19.37
C THR A 460 -2.82 17.70 18.13
N TYR A 461 -1.96 16.83 17.61
CA TYR A 461 -2.15 16.27 16.28
C TYR A 461 -2.32 14.75 16.26
N LEU A 462 -1.84 14.04 17.29
CA LEU A 462 -1.86 12.58 17.27
C LEU A 462 -2.91 12.03 18.24
N TYR A 463 -3.63 11.04 17.78
CA TYR A 463 -4.54 10.28 18.63
C TYR A 463 -3.74 9.45 19.65
N THR A 464 -4.26 9.32 20.84
CA THR A 464 -3.70 8.44 21.88
C THR A 464 -4.74 7.37 22.18
N PRO A 465 -4.49 6.11 21.80
CA PRO A 465 -5.41 5.02 22.12
C PRO A 465 -5.68 4.92 23.62
N PRO A 466 -6.85 4.44 24.03
CA PRO A 466 -7.12 4.11 25.42
C PRO A 466 -6.07 3.15 25.99
N ALA A 467 -5.71 3.29 27.28
CA ALA A 467 -4.61 2.54 27.90
C ALA A 467 -4.73 1.00 27.79
N ALA A 468 -5.96 0.48 27.70
CA ALA A 468 -6.21 -0.96 27.50
C ALA A 468 -5.74 -1.46 26.13
N VAL A 469 -5.77 -0.61 25.10
CA VAL A 469 -5.35 -0.92 23.72
C VAL A 469 -3.83 -0.82 23.57
N ALA A 470 -3.19 0.11 24.29
CA ALA A 470 -1.74 0.32 24.25
C ALA A 470 -0.92 -0.91 24.72
N GLN A 471 -1.52 -1.82 25.49
CA GLN A 471 -0.87 -3.04 25.98
C GLN A 471 -0.90 -4.22 24.99
N SER A 472 -1.64 -4.13 23.91
CA SER A 472 -1.80 -5.18 22.88
C SER A 472 -0.92 -4.99 21.64
N THR A 473 0.20 -4.26 21.73
CA THR A 473 1.14 -4.05 20.61
C THR A 473 1.67 -5.38 20.05
N PRO A 474 1.75 -5.59 18.73
CA PRO A 474 2.22 -6.84 18.13
C PRO A 474 3.68 -7.09 18.49
N GLY A 475 3.92 -8.04 19.39
CA GLY A 475 5.27 -8.41 19.86
C GLY A 475 5.25 -9.35 21.06
N SER A 476 4.14 -9.49 21.78
CA SER A 476 4.00 -10.50 22.83
C SER A 476 3.47 -11.82 22.23
N ALA A 477 4.31 -12.83 22.22
CA ALA A 477 3.98 -14.18 21.81
C ALA A 477 2.71 -14.67 22.54
N ILE A 478 1.76 -15.20 21.79
CA ILE A 478 0.60 -15.93 22.32
C ILE A 478 1.16 -17.15 23.06
N PRO A 479 0.83 -17.38 24.34
CA PRO A 479 1.23 -18.63 25.00
C PRO A 479 0.58 -19.82 24.29
N GLU A 480 1.40 -20.72 23.84
CA GLU A 480 1.02 -22.02 23.29
C GLU A 480 0.15 -22.73 24.32
N LYS A 481 -1.12 -23.00 24.02
CA LYS A 481 -2.00 -23.81 24.87
C LYS A 481 -1.41 -25.21 24.97
N ALA A 482 -0.86 -25.56 26.12
CA ALA A 482 -0.47 -26.91 26.45
C ALA A 482 -1.68 -27.84 26.29
N THR A 483 -1.57 -28.76 25.34
CA THR A 483 -2.50 -29.87 25.16
C THR A 483 -2.37 -30.77 26.38
N GLN A 484 -3.29 -30.70 27.33
CA GLN A 484 -3.41 -31.69 28.38
C GLN A 484 -3.90 -32.99 27.75
N GLN A 485 -3.01 -33.98 27.63
CA GLN A 485 -3.34 -35.37 27.46
C GLN A 485 -4.11 -35.86 28.71
N GLN A 486 -5.38 -36.14 28.54
CA GLN A 486 -6.13 -36.94 29.53
C GLN A 486 -5.67 -38.39 29.42
N ALA A 487 -4.90 -38.81 30.43
CA ALA A 487 -4.63 -40.21 30.68
C ALA A 487 -5.91 -40.88 31.20
N GLY A 488 -6.40 -41.86 30.51
CA GLY A 488 -7.51 -42.69 30.92
C GLY A 488 -7.13 -43.57 32.13
N THR A 489 -8.04 -43.64 33.11
CA THR A 489 -8.02 -44.62 34.18
C THR A 489 -9.13 -45.67 33.97
N PRO A 490 -8.87 -46.95 34.19
CA PRO A 490 -9.82 -47.98 33.81
C PRO A 490 -10.89 -48.22 34.90
N ASN A 491 -12.05 -48.58 34.42
CA ASN A 491 -13.21 -49.02 35.13
C ASN A 491 -12.93 -50.25 36.07
N ARG A 492 -13.45 -50.21 37.31
CA ARG A 492 -13.83 -51.40 38.08
C ARG A 492 -15.10 -51.12 38.89
N GLN A 493 -16.07 -52.00 38.62
CA GLN A 493 -17.35 -52.33 39.29
C GLN A 493 -18.52 -51.40 39.02
#